data_9ba6e8273e2e1b719bf5965f5ee06b02
#
_entry.id   9ba6e8273e2e1b719bf5965f5ee06b02
#
_cell.length_a   1.000
_cell.length_b   1.000
_cell.length_c   1.000
_cell.angle_alpha   90.00
_cell.angle_beta   90.00
_cell.angle_gamma   90.00
#
_symmetry.space_group_name_H-M   'P 1'
#
loop_
_entity.id
_entity.type
_entity.pdbx_description
1 polymer ?
#
loop_
_entity_poly.entity_id
_entity_poly.type
_entity_poly.pdbx_seq_one_letter_code
_entity_poly.pdbx_strand_id
1 'polypeptide(L)'
;MGRFVLPQAKTQSRIQWNATNGMLYVTENDQTWVLLRGVLRQSSLINPSVNLTALLAQNRLQIEENKGQMRVAGAALFAAHAKVKAEQESTFMSILGISLTLLLLLFTFRTFRVLWLFLPILAGMLSGVMATVYAFEQIHILTLVIGTSLIGVLIDFPLHWLSSSLSHITWNAAQTMRKLRFTFLISLLVTLLGYGLLGFTVLPVLKQTALFSAVALIAAMLATLLFLPPLFRHYQAKPLVSRPKVRSIFTLFLHYKFGILAKSIALLFVSAGLFQSSWRDDIREWVAMPQGMLMEAKQISELTGIDLGNRYFLVLAENDDELLEKETILTQQLEAQNIPYRALSQWLMSTNQQQQFIQQFTATVQPQDYAVLQDIGIPPETIQTALEALGTETPISLSSALQQQIGQAWQTLYLGHLVPGKVAGIVQIV
;
A
#
# COMPACT_ATOMS: atom_id res chain seq x y z
N MET A 1 -20.86 -33.95 12.34
CA MET A 1 -19.46 -33.89 11.83
C MET A 1 -19.30 -34.38 10.38
N GLY A 2 -20.20 -35.18 9.83
CA GLY A 2 -20.09 -35.72 8.46
C GLY A 2 -20.33 -34.75 7.30
N ARG A 3 -20.62 -33.44 7.56
CA ARG A 3 -20.84 -32.46 6.51
C ARG A 3 -19.62 -31.61 6.18
N PHE A 4 -18.56 -31.73 6.95
CA PHE A 4 -17.31 -31.05 6.71
C PHE A 4 -16.31 -32.03 6.08
N VAL A 5 -15.79 -31.66 4.94
CA VAL A 5 -14.65 -32.38 4.36
C VAL A 5 -13.44 -32.05 5.25
N LEU A 6 -12.89 -33.06 5.91
CA LEU A 6 -11.62 -32.90 6.60
C LEU A 6 -10.57 -32.65 5.52
N PRO A 7 -9.87 -31.53 5.52
CA PRO A 7 -8.83 -31.29 4.54
C PRO A 7 -7.82 -32.40 4.66
N GLN A 8 -7.70 -33.22 3.61
CA GLN A 8 -6.56 -34.13 3.50
C GLN A 8 -5.34 -33.22 3.36
N ALA A 9 -4.60 -33.11 4.44
CA ALA A 9 -3.35 -32.36 4.47
C ALA A 9 -2.33 -33.03 3.56
N LYS A 10 -2.41 -32.77 2.25
CA LYS A 10 -1.33 -33.13 1.30
C LYS A 10 -0.15 -32.15 1.43
N THR A 11 -0.31 -31.03 2.12
CA THR A 11 0.78 -30.16 2.53
C THR A 11 1.45 -30.80 3.76
N GLN A 12 2.72 -31.10 3.65
CA GLN A 12 3.59 -31.49 4.77
C GLN A 12 3.77 -30.28 5.70
N SER A 13 2.68 -29.83 6.33
CA SER A 13 2.78 -28.85 7.40
C SER A 13 3.57 -29.47 8.53
N ARG A 14 4.73 -28.92 8.84
CA ARG A 14 5.57 -29.34 9.97
C ARG A 14 4.95 -28.89 11.31
N ILE A 15 3.83 -28.21 11.27
CA ILE A 15 3.13 -27.68 12.43
C ILE A 15 2.43 -28.82 13.17
N GLN A 16 2.76 -28.97 14.45
CA GLN A 16 2.14 -29.90 15.36
C GLN A 16 1.24 -29.16 16.35
N TRP A 17 0.19 -29.81 16.79
CA TRP A 17 -0.71 -29.25 17.78
C TRP A 17 -0.48 -29.96 19.12
N ASN A 18 -0.27 -29.17 20.18
CA ASN A 18 -0.17 -29.68 21.53
C ASN A 18 -1.56 -29.73 22.17
N ALA A 19 -2.09 -30.94 22.37
CA ALA A 19 -3.43 -31.14 22.94
C ALA A 19 -3.56 -30.64 24.40
N THR A 20 -2.46 -30.52 25.14
CA THR A 20 -2.47 -30.15 26.56
C THR A 20 -2.64 -28.63 26.74
N ASN A 21 -2.01 -27.80 25.91
CA ASN A 21 -2.03 -26.34 26.04
C ASN A 21 -2.66 -25.62 24.84
N GLY A 22 -3.10 -26.35 23.82
CA GLY A 22 -3.74 -25.80 22.62
C GLY A 22 -2.81 -25.01 21.70
N MET A 23 -1.49 -25.07 21.91
CA MET A 23 -0.54 -24.28 21.13
C MET A 23 -0.09 -25.04 19.89
N LEU A 24 0.11 -24.27 18.81
CA LEU A 24 0.75 -24.77 17.58
C LEU A 24 2.26 -24.60 17.72
N TYR A 25 3.02 -25.64 17.42
CA TYR A 25 4.47 -25.62 17.52
C TYR A 25 5.15 -26.40 16.38
N VAL A 26 6.41 -26.06 16.14
CA VAL A 26 7.31 -26.74 15.21
C VAL A 26 8.61 -27.03 15.94
N THR A 27 9.10 -28.26 15.85
CA THR A 27 10.41 -28.63 16.38
C THR A 27 11.41 -28.79 15.23
N GLU A 28 12.50 -28.04 15.27
CA GLU A 28 13.61 -28.14 14.33
C GLU A 28 14.94 -27.96 15.06
N ASN A 29 15.91 -28.86 14.81
CA ASN A 29 17.26 -28.82 15.41
C ASN A 29 17.26 -28.65 16.94
N ASP A 30 16.48 -29.45 17.66
CA ASP A 30 16.28 -29.42 19.13
C ASP A 30 15.71 -28.08 19.67
N GLN A 31 15.26 -27.18 18.79
CA GLN A 31 14.54 -25.97 19.16
C GLN A 31 13.04 -26.12 18.91
N THR A 32 12.24 -25.70 19.89
CA THR A 32 10.78 -25.70 19.76
C THR A 32 10.31 -24.27 19.51
N TRP A 33 9.66 -24.07 18.38
CA TRP A 33 9.08 -22.79 17.98
C TRP A 33 7.57 -22.83 18.20
N VAL A 34 7.04 -21.86 18.92
CA VAL A 34 5.59 -21.68 19.13
C VAL A 34 5.07 -20.68 18.10
N LEU A 35 4.02 -21.09 17.37
CA LEU A 35 3.40 -20.25 16.36
C LEU A 35 2.28 -19.40 16.98
N LEU A 36 2.43 -18.09 16.93
CA LEU A 36 1.41 -17.12 17.34
C LEU A 36 0.90 -16.36 16.12
N ARG A 37 -0.42 -16.35 15.95
CA ARG A 37 -1.08 -15.58 14.88
C ARG A 37 -1.76 -14.35 15.48
N GLY A 38 -1.30 -13.17 15.08
CA GLY A 38 -1.94 -11.92 15.42
C GLY A 38 -2.85 -11.43 14.30
N VAL A 39 -4.05 -10.99 14.62
CA VAL A 39 -4.98 -10.36 13.69
C VAL A 39 -5.22 -8.92 14.12
N LEU A 40 -4.98 -7.97 13.22
CA LEU A 40 -5.30 -6.56 13.46
C LEU A 40 -6.81 -6.33 13.23
N ARG A 41 -7.49 -5.81 14.23
CA ARG A 41 -8.94 -5.53 14.15
C ARG A 41 -9.28 -4.31 13.29
N GLN A 42 -8.34 -3.40 13.07
CA GLN A 42 -8.55 -2.22 12.24
C GLN A 42 -8.17 -2.48 10.78
N SER A 43 -9.10 -2.16 9.88
CA SER A 43 -8.96 -2.35 8.43
C SER A 43 -7.93 -1.42 7.77
N SER A 44 -7.45 -0.36 8.44
CA SER A 44 -6.44 0.51 7.87
C SER A 44 -5.04 -0.02 8.18
N LEU A 45 -4.51 -0.84 7.29
CA LEU A 45 -3.09 -1.25 7.27
C LEU A 45 -2.13 -0.05 7.32
N ILE A 46 -2.60 1.13 6.95
CA ILE A 46 -1.80 2.34 6.76
C ILE A 46 -1.77 3.22 8.03
N ASN A 47 -2.73 3.08 8.93
CA ASN A 47 -2.77 3.87 10.16
C ASN A 47 -3.18 3.03 11.38
N PRO A 48 -2.34 2.06 11.80
CA PRO A 48 -2.61 1.32 13.03
C PRO A 48 -2.57 2.30 14.21
N SER A 49 -3.60 2.24 15.07
CA SER A 49 -3.66 3.01 16.31
C SER A 49 -2.53 2.64 17.29
N VAL A 50 -1.89 1.50 17.07
CA VAL A 50 -0.76 0.99 17.83
C VAL A 50 0.48 1.02 16.94
N ASN A 51 1.58 1.54 17.48
CA ASN A 51 2.87 1.45 16.81
C ASN A 51 3.36 -0.02 16.84
N LEU A 52 2.94 -0.78 15.84
CA LEU A 52 3.22 -2.22 15.72
C LEU A 52 4.72 -2.51 15.76
N THR A 53 5.53 -1.67 15.13
CA THR A 53 6.99 -1.85 15.09
C THR A 53 7.61 -1.67 16.47
N ALA A 54 7.18 -0.68 17.25
CA ALA A 54 7.67 -0.45 18.60
C ALA A 54 7.23 -1.57 19.56
N LEU A 55 5.97 -2.00 19.47
CA LEU A 55 5.44 -3.10 20.28
C LEU A 55 6.20 -4.41 20.02
N LEU A 56 6.45 -4.74 18.77
CA LEU A 56 7.20 -5.95 18.42
C LEU A 56 8.67 -5.85 18.82
N ALA A 57 9.29 -4.67 18.72
CA ALA A 57 10.65 -4.45 19.20
C ALA A 57 10.76 -4.64 20.73
N GLN A 58 9.81 -4.11 21.50
CA GLN A 58 9.76 -4.28 22.95
C GLN A 58 9.60 -5.75 23.35
N ASN A 59 8.67 -6.48 22.70
CA ASN A 59 8.47 -7.90 22.96
C ASN A 59 9.70 -8.73 22.58
N ARG A 60 10.37 -8.37 21.48
CA ARG A 60 11.62 -9.05 21.06
C ARG A 60 12.68 -8.93 22.14
N LEU A 61 12.91 -7.74 22.69
CA LEU A 61 13.87 -7.52 23.77
C LEU A 61 13.54 -8.37 25.01
N GLN A 62 12.27 -8.45 25.43
CA GLN A 62 11.85 -9.25 26.56
C GLN A 62 12.08 -10.76 26.34
N ILE A 63 11.87 -11.24 25.10
CA ILE A 63 12.09 -12.64 24.76
C ILE A 63 13.59 -12.95 24.70
N GLU A 64 14.40 -12.05 24.15
CA GLU A 64 15.87 -12.19 24.11
C GLU A 64 16.51 -12.18 25.51
N GLU A 65 16.01 -11.34 26.43
CA GLU A 65 16.43 -11.36 27.84
C GLU A 65 16.22 -12.73 28.50
N ASN A 66 15.17 -13.46 28.07
CA ASN A 66 14.88 -14.82 28.53
C ASN A 66 15.51 -15.90 27.64
N LYS A 67 16.55 -15.58 26.86
CA LYS A 67 17.26 -16.48 25.95
C LYS A 67 16.39 -17.10 24.85
N GLY A 68 15.22 -16.50 24.59
CA GLY A 68 14.36 -16.88 23.48
C GLY A 68 14.71 -16.14 22.19
N GLN A 69 14.16 -16.61 21.07
CA GLN A 69 14.24 -15.93 19.78
C GLN A 69 12.83 -15.63 19.29
N MET A 70 12.65 -14.47 18.66
CA MET A 70 11.38 -14.05 18.07
C MET A 70 11.58 -13.75 16.58
N ARG A 71 10.77 -14.39 15.74
CA ARG A 71 10.70 -14.11 14.30
C ARG A 71 9.30 -13.63 13.97
N VAL A 72 9.20 -12.60 13.15
CA VAL A 72 7.90 -11.99 12.82
C VAL A 72 7.81 -11.75 11.32
N ALA A 73 6.69 -12.14 10.74
CA ALA A 73 6.37 -11.84 9.35
C ALA A 73 4.89 -11.55 9.18
N GLY A 74 4.55 -10.76 8.20
CA GLY A 74 3.17 -10.48 7.83
C GLY A 74 3.00 -9.15 7.09
N ALA A 75 1.95 -9.06 6.29
CA ALA A 75 1.67 -7.88 5.47
C ALA A 75 1.54 -6.59 6.30
N ALA A 76 0.94 -6.68 7.49
CA ALA A 76 0.78 -5.55 8.41
C ALA A 76 2.13 -5.00 8.91
N LEU A 77 3.10 -5.88 9.19
CA LEU A 77 4.44 -5.47 9.60
C LEU A 77 5.20 -4.80 8.47
N PHE A 78 5.13 -5.35 7.26
CA PHE A 78 5.73 -4.76 6.07
C PHE A 78 5.15 -3.39 5.77
N ALA A 79 3.81 -3.25 5.82
CA ALA A 79 3.14 -1.97 5.63
C ALA A 79 3.53 -0.93 6.71
N ALA A 80 3.59 -1.33 7.98
CA ALA A 80 3.99 -0.46 9.08
C ALA A 80 5.45 0.02 8.91
N HIS A 81 6.36 -0.89 8.53
CA HIS A 81 7.76 -0.53 8.29
C HIS A 81 7.92 0.40 7.08
N ALA A 82 7.25 0.09 5.96
CA ALA A 82 7.26 0.92 4.76
C ALA A 82 6.74 2.34 5.05
N LYS A 83 5.68 2.47 5.88
CA LYS A 83 5.15 3.75 6.34
C LYS A 83 6.19 4.55 7.12
N VAL A 84 6.78 3.96 8.17
CA VAL A 84 7.77 4.64 9.02
C VAL A 84 8.96 5.10 8.17
N LYS A 85 9.45 4.24 7.27
CA LYS A 85 10.55 4.57 6.38
C LYS A 85 10.19 5.70 5.42
N ALA A 86 9.00 5.64 4.80
CA ALA A 86 8.54 6.70 3.91
C ALA A 86 8.37 8.06 4.63
N GLU A 87 7.87 8.05 5.86
CA GLU A 87 7.75 9.26 6.70
C GLU A 87 9.13 9.84 7.03
N GLN A 88 10.10 9.01 7.41
CA GLN A 88 11.47 9.45 7.72
C GLN A 88 12.18 10.00 6.48
N GLU A 89 12.13 9.29 5.36
CA GLU A 89 12.74 9.74 4.10
C GLU A 89 12.09 11.02 3.58
N SER A 90 10.77 11.11 3.62
CA SER A 90 10.04 12.33 3.21
C SER A 90 10.39 13.51 4.10
N THR A 91 10.46 13.31 5.42
CA THR A 91 10.85 14.35 6.37
C THR A 91 12.28 14.82 6.13
N PHE A 92 13.21 13.88 5.98
CA PHE A 92 14.63 14.20 5.70
C PHE A 92 14.77 14.97 4.39
N MET A 93 14.16 14.51 3.30
CA MET A 93 14.21 15.16 2.00
C MET A 93 13.56 16.55 2.02
N SER A 94 12.46 16.70 2.76
CA SER A 94 11.78 17.99 2.93
C SER A 94 12.67 18.99 3.68
N ILE A 95 13.27 18.59 4.81
CA ILE A 95 14.18 19.43 5.59
C ILE A 95 15.40 19.82 4.75
N LEU A 96 16.01 18.85 4.06
CA LEU A 96 17.17 19.09 3.20
C LEU A 96 16.81 20.05 2.05
N GLY A 97 15.70 19.81 1.36
CA GLY A 97 15.22 20.64 0.25
C GLY A 97 14.91 22.08 0.69
N ILE A 98 14.18 22.25 1.78
CA ILE A 98 13.86 23.57 2.34
C ILE A 98 15.14 24.28 2.80
N SER A 99 16.03 23.60 3.51
CA SER A 99 17.29 24.16 4.01
C SER A 99 18.21 24.60 2.88
N LEU A 100 18.36 23.77 1.84
CA LEU A 100 19.19 24.10 0.67
C LEU A 100 18.59 25.25 -0.11
N THR A 101 17.29 25.26 -0.31
CA THR A 101 16.55 26.35 -0.97
C THR A 101 16.73 27.65 -0.20
N LEU A 102 16.54 27.62 1.13
CA LEU A 102 16.71 28.77 1.99
C LEU A 102 18.15 29.32 1.93
N LEU A 103 19.14 28.45 2.00
CA LEU A 103 20.56 28.80 1.93
C LEU A 103 20.87 29.46 0.57
N LEU A 104 20.39 28.86 -0.54
CA LEU A 104 20.54 29.42 -1.88
C LEU A 104 19.92 30.82 -2.00
N LEU A 105 18.71 31.00 -1.47
CA LEU A 105 18.00 32.27 -1.50
C LEU A 105 18.72 33.34 -0.65
N LEU A 106 19.15 32.99 0.56
CA LEU A 106 19.91 33.88 1.43
C LEU A 106 21.25 34.29 0.79
N PHE A 107 21.94 33.34 0.17
CA PHE A 107 23.20 33.60 -0.54
C PHE A 107 22.99 34.51 -1.75
N THR A 108 21.90 34.29 -2.52
CA THR A 108 21.61 35.05 -3.74
C THR A 108 21.14 36.45 -3.42
N PHE A 109 20.15 36.61 -2.55
CA PHE A 109 19.50 37.91 -2.26
C PHE A 109 20.16 38.68 -1.09
N ARG A 110 20.95 37.97 -0.26
CA ARG A 110 21.66 38.58 0.89
C ARG A 110 20.79 39.38 1.84
N THR A 111 19.56 38.91 2.07
CA THR A 111 18.59 39.56 2.97
C THR A 111 17.69 38.53 3.64
N PHE A 112 17.41 38.71 4.94
CA PHE A 112 16.48 37.86 5.68
C PHE A 112 15.03 38.03 5.22
N ARG A 113 14.70 39.11 4.48
CA ARG A 113 13.35 39.26 3.92
C ARG A 113 12.95 38.16 2.95
N VAL A 114 13.91 37.41 2.41
CA VAL A 114 13.67 36.22 1.61
C VAL A 114 12.83 35.16 2.34
N LEU A 115 12.85 35.13 3.67
CA LEU A 115 12.00 34.24 4.47
C LEU A 115 10.50 34.45 4.19
N TRP A 116 10.09 35.65 3.81
CA TRP A 116 8.69 35.92 3.45
C TRP A 116 8.23 35.20 2.17
N LEU A 117 9.16 34.68 1.35
CA LEU A 117 8.80 33.86 0.19
C LEU A 117 8.22 32.49 0.61
N PHE A 118 8.45 32.06 1.84
CA PHE A 118 7.84 30.84 2.37
C PHE A 118 6.38 31.02 2.79
N LEU A 119 5.91 32.26 2.98
CA LEU A 119 4.52 32.55 3.34
C LEU A 119 3.51 32.05 2.29
N PRO A 120 3.69 32.32 0.97
CA PRO A 120 2.84 31.73 -0.07
C PRO A 120 2.89 30.20 -0.10
N ILE A 121 4.05 29.59 0.14
CA ILE A 121 4.19 28.14 0.18
C ILE A 121 3.36 27.57 1.34
N LEU A 122 3.50 28.15 2.54
CA LEU A 122 2.74 27.74 3.71
C LEU A 122 1.23 27.89 3.47
N ALA A 123 0.80 29.03 2.93
CA ALA A 123 -0.60 29.28 2.59
C ALA A 123 -1.13 28.24 1.58
N GLY A 124 -0.34 27.93 0.54
CA GLY A 124 -0.67 26.90 -0.45
C GLY A 124 -0.83 25.54 0.17
N MET A 125 0.18 25.08 0.92
CA MET A 125 0.17 23.75 1.56
C MET A 125 -1.00 23.59 2.53
N LEU A 126 -1.23 24.57 3.40
CA LEU A 126 -2.37 24.52 4.34
C LEU A 126 -3.71 24.48 3.61
N SER A 127 -3.89 25.33 2.58
CA SER A 127 -5.12 25.33 1.79
C SER A 127 -5.34 24.03 1.05
N GLY A 128 -4.27 23.42 0.50
CA GLY A 128 -4.32 22.12 -0.15
C GLY A 128 -4.74 20.99 0.80
N VAL A 129 -4.15 20.95 2.01
CA VAL A 129 -4.53 19.99 3.06
C VAL A 129 -5.99 20.17 3.45
N MET A 130 -6.41 21.43 3.75
CA MET A 130 -7.79 21.69 4.18
C MET A 130 -8.80 21.30 3.11
N ALA A 131 -8.56 21.66 1.85
CA ALA A 131 -9.45 21.28 0.75
C ALA A 131 -9.55 19.78 0.54
N THR A 132 -8.43 19.06 0.66
CA THR A 132 -8.42 17.60 0.50
C THR A 132 -9.16 16.91 1.65
N VAL A 133 -8.91 17.33 2.89
CA VAL A 133 -9.62 16.78 4.06
C VAL A 133 -11.13 17.09 3.98
N TYR A 134 -11.49 18.30 3.54
CA TYR A 134 -12.90 18.67 3.38
C TYR A 134 -13.63 17.84 2.30
N ALA A 135 -12.96 17.55 1.19
CA ALA A 135 -13.57 16.83 0.07
C ALA A 135 -13.59 15.30 0.23
N PHE A 136 -12.60 14.73 0.94
CA PHE A 136 -12.40 13.28 1.04
C PHE A 136 -12.44 12.76 2.49
N GLU A 137 -12.72 13.61 3.48
CA GLU A 137 -12.75 13.32 4.92
C GLU A 137 -11.39 12.84 5.49
N GLN A 138 -10.51 12.34 4.64
CA GLN A 138 -9.19 11.84 5.00
C GLN A 138 -8.18 12.18 3.90
N ILE A 139 -6.90 12.28 4.27
CA ILE A 139 -5.81 12.48 3.33
C ILE A 139 -4.92 11.24 3.28
N HIS A 140 -4.65 10.76 2.08
CA HIS A 140 -3.76 9.62 1.89
C HIS A 140 -2.30 10.05 2.05
N ILE A 141 -1.48 9.23 2.72
CA ILE A 141 -0.07 9.56 2.97
C ILE A 141 0.71 9.82 1.66
N LEU A 142 0.43 9.08 0.60
CA LEU A 142 1.05 9.31 -0.70
C LEU A 142 0.69 10.67 -1.29
N THR A 143 -0.51 11.19 -1.03
CA THR A 143 -0.90 12.55 -1.43
C THR A 143 -0.04 13.59 -0.71
N LEU A 144 0.29 13.39 0.57
CA LEU A 144 1.21 14.26 1.31
C LEU A 144 2.64 14.16 0.78
N VAL A 145 3.12 12.95 0.50
CA VAL A 145 4.46 12.75 -0.08
C VAL A 145 4.60 13.43 -1.43
N ILE A 146 3.63 13.26 -2.33
CA ILE A 146 3.60 13.96 -3.61
C ILE A 146 3.44 15.47 -3.40
N GLY A 147 2.61 15.86 -2.43
CA GLY A 147 2.40 17.26 -2.05
C GLY A 147 3.67 17.96 -1.58
N THR A 148 4.57 17.27 -0.89
CA THR A 148 5.86 17.87 -0.49
C THR A 148 6.75 18.20 -1.71
N SER A 149 6.68 17.43 -2.77
CA SER A 149 7.38 17.75 -4.02
C SER A 149 6.85 19.01 -4.72
N LEU A 150 5.58 19.35 -4.46
CA LEU A 150 4.96 20.56 -4.99
C LEU A 150 5.58 21.84 -4.43
N ILE A 151 6.26 21.80 -3.28
CA ILE A 151 6.95 22.96 -2.68
C ILE A 151 7.89 23.62 -3.69
N GLY A 152 8.59 22.84 -4.51
CA GLY A 152 9.45 23.34 -5.58
C GLY A 152 8.69 24.14 -6.65
N VAL A 153 7.46 23.79 -6.93
CA VAL A 153 6.60 24.50 -7.88
C VAL A 153 5.93 25.73 -7.24
N LEU A 154 5.54 25.62 -5.97
CA LEU A 154 4.93 26.75 -5.24
C LEU A 154 5.89 27.92 -5.05
N ILE A 155 7.20 27.66 -4.90
CA ILE A 155 8.21 28.71 -4.74
C ILE A 155 8.49 29.47 -6.06
N ASP A 156 8.14 28.90 -7.21
CA ASP A 156 8.44 29.52 -8.50
C ASP A 156 7.75 30.88 -8.67
N PHE A 157 6.51 31.05 -8.22
CA PHE A 157 5.81 32.32 -8.30
C PHE A 157 6.53 33.43 -7.52
N PRO A 158 6.80 33.30 -6.21
CA PRO A 158 7.51 34.31 -5.44
C PRO A 158 8.96 34.48 -5.89
N LEU A 159 9.63 33.42 -6.32
CA LEU A 159 11.00 33.47 -6.78
C LEU A 159 11.14 34.21 -8.10
N HIS A 160 10.27 33.92 -9.09
CA HIS A 160 10.24 34.66 -10.36
C HIS A 160 10.01 36.15 -10.18
N TRP A 161 9.09 36.51 -9.28
CA TRP A 161 8.84 37.90 -8.96
C TRP A 161 10.06 38.58 -8.32
N LEU A 162 10.68 37.97 -7.31
CA LEU A 162 11.83 38.57 -6.61
C LEU A 162 13.10 38.55 -7.47
N SER A 163 13.28 37.56 -8.36
CA SER A 163 14.47 37.44 -9.21
C SER A 163 14.65 38.64 -10.13
N SER A 164 13.55 39.30 -10.51
CA SER A 164 13.60 40.56 -11.29
C SER A 164 14.33 41.68 -10.57
N SER A 165 14.43 41.65 -9.23
CA SER A 165 15.17 42.62 -8.43
C SER A 165 16.69 42.51 -8.61
N LEU A 166 17.20 41.40 -9.12
CA LEU A 166 18.61 41.16 -9.38
C LEU A 166 19.10 41.85 -10.64
N SER A 167 18.17 42.20 -11.56
CA SER A 167 18.49 42.81 -12.86
C SER A 167 18.32 44.34 -12.90
N HIS A 168 17.60 44.92 -11.94
CA HIS A 168 17.23 46.34 -11.97
C HIS A 168 17.62 47.04 -10.68
N ILE A 169 18.36 48.16 -10.81
CA ILE A 169 18.78 48.99 -9.67
C ILE A 169 17.56 49.71 -9.03
N THR A 170 16.58 50.10 -9.85
CA THR A 170 15.33 50.73 -9.41
C THR A 170 14.17 49.77 -9.48
N TRP A 171 14.22 48.72 -8.68
CA TRP A 171 13.15 47.70 -8.63
C TRP A 171 12.00 48.18 -7.71
N ASN A 172 10.77 48.04 -8.20
CA ASN A 172 9.57 48.37 -7.43
C ASN A 172 8.67 47.13 -7.32
N ALA A 173 8.40 46.71 -6.08
CA ALA A 173 7.64 45.51 -5.76
C ALA A 173 6.26 45.47 -6.42
N ALA A 174 5.47 46.54 -6.26
CA ALA A 174 4.10 46.61 -6.78
C ALA A 174 4.06 46.66 -8.31
N GLN A 175 4.96 47.48 -8.92
CA GLN A 175 5.00 47.62 -10.37
C GLN A 175 5.44 46.30 -11.05
N THR A 176 6.40 45.60 -10.49
CA THR A 176 6.84 44.29 -10.98
C THR A 176 5.72 43.26 -10.88
N MET A 177 4.98 43.27 -9.77
CA MET A 177 3.85 42.37 -9.61
C MET A 177 2.76 42.63 -10.65
N ARG A 178 2.44 43.88 -10.92
CA ARG A 178 1.47 44.22 -11.99
C ARG A 178 1.88 43.75 -13.37
N LYS A 179 3.18 43.74 -13.67
CA LYS A 179 3.71 43.24 -14.96
C LYS A 179 3.65 41.72 -15.03
N LEU A 180 3.91 41.03 -13.94
CA LEU A 180 4.03 39.55 -13.92
C LEU A 180 2.70 38.82 -13.67
N ARG A 181 1.67 39.52 -13.17
CA ARG A 181 0.38 38.89 -12.80
C ARG A 181 -0.24 38.07 -13.93
N PHE A 182 -0.17 38.56 -15.18
CA PHE A 182 -0.73 37.85 -16.33
C PHE A 182 0.09 36.61 -16.69
N THR A 183 1.41 36.71 -16.63
CA THR A 183 2.32 35.55 -16.83
C THR A 183 2.07 34.50 -15.78
N PHE A 184 1.89 34.88 -14.50
CA PHE A 184 1.57 33.95 -13.42
C PHE A 184 0.21 33.27 -13.62
N LEU A 185 -0.79 34.04 -14.10
CA LEU A 185 -2.11 33.47 -14.39
C LEU A 185 -2.04 32.41 -15.49
N ILE A 186 -1.33 32.69 -16.59
CA ILE A 186 -1.14 31.71 -17.68
C ILE A 186 -0.38 30.49 -17.18
N SER A 187 0.72 30.67 -16.45
CA SER A 187 1.50 29.58 -15.88
C SER A 187 0.65 28.72 -14.95
N LEU A 188 -0.15 29.35 -14.08
CA LEU A 188 -1.08 28.66 -13.21
C LEU A 188 -2.09 27.83 -14.00
N LEU A 189 -2.73 28.42 -15.03
CA LEU A 189 -3.73 27.72 -15.85
C LEU A 189 -3.15 26.46 -16.51
N VAL A 190 -1.95 26.59 -17.10
CA VAL A 190 -1.27 25.43 -17.73
C VAL A 190 -1.00 24.33 -16.70
N THR A 191 -0.52 24.70 -15.51
CA THR A 191 -0.24 23.75 -14.45
C THR A 191 -1.51 23.13 -13.88
N LEU A 192 -2.59 23.92 -13.74
CA LEU A 192 -3.91 23.42 -13.31
C LEU A 192 -4.52 22.44 -14.31
N LEU A 193 -4.32 22.66 -15.61
CA LEU A 193 -4.74 21.69 -16.63
C LEU A 193 -4.01 20.35 -16.46
N GLY A 194 -2.71 20.39 -16.22
CA GLY A 194 -1.92 19.17 -15.94
C GLY A 194 -2.43 18.40 -14.72
N TYR A 195 -2.59 19.08 -13.58
CA TYR A 195 -3.13 18.42 -12.38
C TYR A 195 -4.62 18.07 -12.53
N GLY A 196 -5.40 18.86 -13.25
CA GLY A 196 -6.81 18.58 -13.52
C GLY A 196 -7.01 17.25 -14.23
N LEU A 197 -6.13 16.89 -15.17
CA LEU A 197 -6.18 15.59 -15.85
C LEU A 197 -6.04 14.41 -14.88
N LEU A 198 -5.28 14.55 -13.79
CA LEU A 198 -5.18 13.52 -12.75
C LEU A 198 -6.51 13.30 -12.02
N GLY A 199 -7.40 14.30 -12.00
CA GLY A 199 -8.73 14.20 -11.39
C GLY A 199 -9.65 13.20 -12.10
N PHE A 200 -9.41 12.90 -13.37
CA PHE A 200 -10.19 11.94 -14.16
C PHE A 200 -9.71 10.50 -14.05
N THR A 201 -8.63 10.26 -13.32
CA THR A 201 -8.11 8.89 -13.12
C THR A 201 -9.02 8.08 -12.20
N VAL A 202 -8.93 6.75 -12.30
CA VAL A 202 -9.70 5.84 -11.44
C VAL A 202 -9.12 5.78 -10.02
N LEU A 203 -7.81 6.07 -9.86
CA LEU A 203 -7.09 5.94 -8.60
C LEU A 203 -7.43 7.06 -7.61
N PRO A 204 -7.98 6.76 -6.42
CA PRO A 204 -8.38 7.76 -5.43
C PRO A 204 -7.23 8.69 -4.99
N VAL A 205 -6.02 8.15 -4.87
CA VAL A 205 -4.82 8.92 -4.48
C VAL A 205 -4.50 10.01 -5.50
N LEU A 206 -4.63 9.72 -6.80
CA LEU A 206 -4.38 10.70 -7.85
C LEU A 206 -5.46 11.78 -7.89
N LYS A 207 -6.72 11.45 -7.61
CA LYS A 207 -7.80 12.44 -7.44
C LYS A 207 -7.54 13.38 -6.27
N GLN A 208 -7.11 12.82 -5.13
CA GLN A 208 -6.73 13.63 -3.98
C GLN A 208 -5.54 14.54 -4.30
N THR A 209 -4.53 14.01 -4.99
CA THR A 209 -3.35 14.78 -5.41
C THR A 209 -3.72 15.89 -6.38
N ALA A 210 -4.64 15.66 -7.31
CA ALA A 210 -5.15 16.67 -8.23
C ALA A 210 -5.80 17.84 -7.49
N LEU A 211 -6.73 17.56 -6.57
CA LEU A 211 -7.40 18.59 -5.77
C LEU A 211 -6.42 19.33 -4.87
N PHE A 212 -5.58 18.59 -4.14
CA PHE A 212 -4.55 19.15 -3.28
C PHE A 212 -3.67 20.14 -4.03
N SER A 213 -3.11 19.69 -5.16
CA SER A 213 -2.17 20.51 -5.94
C SER A 213 -2.84 21.71 -6.58
N ALA A 214 -4.06 21.56 -7.10
CA ALA A 214 -4.79 22.67 -7.71
C ALA A 214 -5.09 23.78 -6.69
N VAL A 215 -5.62 23.42 -5.52
CA VAL A 215 -5.93 24.39 -4.46
C VAL A 215 -4.65 25.01 -3.88
N ALA A 216 -3.61 24.20 -3.67
CA ALA A 216 -2.32 24.70 -3.17
C ALA A 216 -1.69 25.73 -4.11
N LEU A 217 -1.71 25.48 -5.42
CA LEU A 217 -1.18 26.40 -6.44
C LEU A 217 -1.97 27.71 -6.51
N ILE A 218 -3.31 27.62 -6.50
CA ILE A 218 -4.17 28.81 -6.51
C ILE A 218 -3.91 29.65 -5.26
N ALA A 219 -3.90 29.03 -4.08
CA ALA A 219 -3.69 29.72 -2.82
C ALA A 219 -2.28 30.36 -2.73
N ALA A 220 -1.25 29.64 -3.17
CA ALA A 220 0.12 30.17 -3.20
C ALA A 220 0.27 31.34 -4.17
N MET A 221 -0.33 31.27 -5.37
CA MET A 221 -0.34 32.39 -6.30
C MET A 221 -1.06 33.59 -5.71
N LEU A 222 -2.25 33.41 -5.14
CA LEU A 222 -3.01 34.50 -4.50
C LEU A 222 -2.22 35.09 -3.33
N ALA A 223 -1.61 34.28 -2.49
CA ALA A 223 -0.76 34.75 -1.39
C ALA A 223 0.46 35.53 -1.91
N THR A 224 1.06 35.08 -3.01
CA THR A 224 2.16 35.80 -3.69
C THR A 224 1.71 37.16 -4.16
N LEU A 225 0.55 37.28 -4.83
CA LEU A 225 0.02 38.54 -5.37
C LEU A 225 -0.37 39.50 -4.27
N LEU A 226 -0.95 39.04 -3.18
CA LEU A 226 -1.54 39.86 -2.14
C LEU A 226 -0.53 40.26 -1.05
N PHE A 227 0.27 39.34 -0.57
CA PHE A 227 1.10 39.54 0.62
C PHE A 227 2.53 39.97 0.30
N LEU A 228 3.13 39.51 -0.81
CA LEU A 228 4.53 39.86 -1.07
C LEU A 228 4.78 41.33 -1.41
N PRO A 229 3.98 42.00 -2.25
CA PRO A 229 4.26 43.40 -2.59
C PRO A 229 4.32 44.34 -1.38
N PRO A 230 3.40 44.30 -0.39
CA PRO A 230 3.51 45.14 0.81
C PRO A 230 4.69 44.76 1.71
N LEU A 231 5.02 43.47 1.85
CA LEU A 231 6.14 42.99 2.68
C LEU A 231 7.50 43.46 2.13
N PHE A 232 7.60 43.65 0.82
CA PHE A 232 8.83 44.05 0.15
C PHE A 232 8.81 45.58 -0.26
N ARG A 233 7.87 46.38 0.23
CA ARG A 233 7.76 47.80 -0.10
C ARG A 233 9.05 48.60 0.15
N HIS A 234 9.77 48.27 1.22
CA HIS A 234 11.03 48.96 1.59
C HIS A 234 12.27 48.07 1.27
N TYR A 235 12.14 47.08 0.39
CA TYR A 235 13.27 46.28 -0.04
C TYR A 235 14.09 47.05 -1.07
N GLN A 236 15.37 47.23 -0.78
CA GLN A 236 16.34 47.79 -1.73
C GLN A 236 16.95 46.66 -2.53
N ALA A 237 16.74 46.71 -3.85
CA ALA A 237 17.32 45.72 -4.75
C ALA A 237 18.85 45.79 -4.68
N LYS A 238 19.49 44.65 -4.57
CA LYS A 238 20.94 44.49 -4.67
C LYS A 238 21.25 43.79 -5.99
N PRO A 239 21.47 44.53 -7.10
CA PRO A 239 21.72 43.90 -8.38
C PRO A 239 22.96 43.03 -8.26
N LEU A 240 22.89 41.85 -8.79
CA LEU A 240 24.06 40.98 -8.98
C LEU A 240 24.91 41.68 -10.04
N VAL A 241 25.97 42.36 -9.59
CA VAL A 241 26.98 42.85 -10.52
C VAL A 241 27.46 41.63 -11.29
N SER A 242 27.16 41.61 -12.59
CA SER A 242 27.54 40.54 -13.50
C SER A 242 29.01 40.21 -13.30
N ARG A 243 29.28 39.12 -12.58
CA ARG A 243 30.68 38.67 -12.41
C ARG A 243 31.15 38.24 -13.79
N PRO A 244 32.17 38.90 -14.37
CA PRO A 244 32.63 38.57 -15.72
C PRO A 244 33.02 37.11 -15.89
N LYS A 245 33.44 36.44 -14.79
CA LYS A 245 33.77 35.01 -14.78
C LYS A 245 32.64 34.09 -15.10
N VAL A 246 31.40 34.32 -14.59
CA VAL A 246 30.22 33.47 -14.88
C VAL A 246 29.78 33.66 -16.32
N ARG A 247 29.80 34.90 -16.80
CA ARG A 247 29.50 35.22 -18.20
C ARG A 247 30.51 34.59 -19.15
N SER A 248 31.78 34.54 -18.76
CA SER A 248 32.86 33.93 -19.57
C SER A 248 32.70 32.39 -19.68
N ILE A 249 32.32 31.72 -18.61
CA ILE A 249 32.06 30.25 -18.64
C ILE A 249 30.83 29.96 -19.54
N PHE A 250 29.75 30.75 -19.43
CA PHE A 250 28.55 30.56 -20.23
C PHE A 250 28.79 30.90 -21.71
N THR A 251 29.55 31.92 -22.01
CA THR A 251 29.95 32.26 -23.41
C THR A 251 30.95 31.24 -23.98
N LEU A 252 31.82 30.63 -23.18
CA LEU A 252 32.67 29.55 -23.60
C LEU A 252 31.87 28.30 -24.01
N PHE A 253 30.80 28.01 -23.24
CA PHE A 253 29.86 26.91 -23.54
C PHE A 253 29.01 27.18 -24.79
N LEU A 254 28.74 28.45 -25.11
CA LEU A 254 28.00 28.91 -26.28
C LEU A 254 28.89 29.09 -27.52
N HIS A 255 30.21 29.03 -27.40
CA HIS A 255 31.09 29.09 -28.56
C HIS A 255 30.83 27.92 -29.51
N TYR A 256 30.57 28.23 -30.78
CA TYR A 256 30.03 27.32 -31.80
C TYR A 256 30.77 25.97 -31.89
N LYS A 257 32.08 25.97 -31.86
CA LYS A 257 32.87 24.72 -31.94
C LYS A 257 32.84 23.88 -30.66
N PHE A 258 32.87 24.51 -29.49
CA PHE A 258 32.80 23.84 -28.18
C PHE A 258 31.34 23.42 -27.87
N GLY A 259 30.36 24.22 -28.33
CA GLY A 259 28.95 23.91 -28.18
C GLY A 259 28.49 22.67 -28.97
N ILE A 260 29.06 22.46 -30.19
CA ILE A 260 28.76 21.24 -30.98
C ILE A 260 29.31 20.01 -30.29
N LEU A 261 30.59 20.04 -29.84
CA LEU A 261 31.22 18.92 -29.13
C LEU A 261 30.47 18.59 -27.83
N ALA A 262 30.11 19.60 -27.01
CA ALA A 262 29.36 19.40 -25.78
C ALA A 262 27.95 18.85 -26.03
N LYS A 263 27.26 19.32 -27.08
CA LYS A 263 25.96 18.77 -27.49
C LYS A 263 26.07 17.34 -27.99
N SER A 264 27.11 17.00 -28.75
CA SER A 264 27.35 15.63 -29.22
C SER A 264 27.67 14.68 -28.04
N ILE A 265 28.48 15.11 -27.08
CA ILE A 265 28.77 14.35 -25.86
C ILE A 265 27.49 14.17 -25.02
N ALA A 266 26.70 15.23 -24.84
CA ALA A 266 25.43 15.14 -24.12
C ALA A 266 24.44 14.22 -24.83
N LEU A 267 24.33 14.29 -26.14
CA LEU A 267 23.47 13.41 -26.94
C LEU A 267 23.94 11.93 -26.84
N LEU A 268 25.25 11.70 -26.87
CA LEU A 268 25.83 10.36 -26.73
C LEU A 268 25.60 9.80 -25.32
N PHE A 269 25.69 10.64 -24.29
CA PHE A 269 25.40 10.26 -22.91
C PHE A 269 23.91 9.92 -22.70
N VAL A 270 23.00 10.74 -23.27
CA VAL A 270 21.55 10.49 -23.23
C VAL A 270 21.20 9.22 -23.99
N SER A 271 21.74 9.03 -25.21
CA SER A 271 21.48 7.81 -25.96
C SER A 271 22.05 6.56 -25.28
N ALA A 272 23.25 6.62 -24.71
CA ALA A 272 23.79 5.51 -23.93
C ALA A 272 22.93 5.19 -22.71
N GLY A 273 22.40 6.22 -22.01
CA GLY A 273 21.46 6.05 -20.91
C GLY A 273 20.16 5.39 -21.35
N LEU A 274 19.61 5.80 -22.49
CA LEU A 274 18.39 5.20 -23.05
C LEU A 274 18.59 3.73 -23.45
N PHE A 275 19.72 3.39 -24.03
CA PHE A 275 20.04 1.99 -24.40
C PHE A 275 20.24 1.08 -23.17
N GLN A 276 20.72 1.64 -22.05
CA GLN A 276 20.91 0.89 -20.80
C GLN A 276 19.68 0.92 -19.88
N SER A 277 18.66 1.74 -20.19
CA SER A 277 17.45 1.80 -19.38
C SER A 277 16.61 0.54 -19.59
N SER A 278 16.40 -0.21 -18.53
CA SER A 278 15.39 -1.28 -18.48
C SER A 278 14.14 -0.77 -17.78
N TRP A 279 13.02 -0.86 -18.44
CA TRP A 279 11.73 -0.58 -17.81
C TRP A 279 11.38 -1.75 -16.88
N ARG A 280 11.39 -1.50 -15.59
CA ARG A 280 10.93 -2.45 -14.58
C ARG A 280 9.68 -1.88 -13.95
N ASP A 281 8.56 -2.52 -14.23
CA ASP A 281 7.24 -2.13 -13.72
C ASP A 281 6.78 -3.10 -12.61
N ASP A 282 7.74 -3.59 -11.82
CA ASP A 282 7.43 -4.46 -10.69
C ASP A 282 7.15 -3.62 -9.45
N ILE A 283 5.88 -3.58 -9.03
CA ILE A 283 5.41 -2.89 -7.82
C ILE A 283 6.18 -3.37 -6.57
N ARG A 284 6.74 -4.57 -6.58
CA ARG A 284 7.52 -5.12 -5.47
C ARG A 284 8.84 -4.37 -5.26
N GLU A 285 9.41 -3.79 -6.32
CA GLU A 285 10.62 -2.98 -6.23
C GLU A 285 10.35 -1.58 -5.64
N TRP A 286 9.09 -1.11 -5.66
CA TRP A 286 8.71 0.20 -5.11
C TRP A 286 8.69 0.21 -3.59
N VAL A 287 8.52 -0.96 -2.97
CA VAL A 287 8.61 -1.13 -1.52
C VAL A 287 9.89 -1.87 -1.21
N ALA A 288 10.97 -1.13 -0.99
CA ALA A 288 12.24 -1.71 -0.55
C ALA A 288 12.06 -2.36 0.84
N MET A 289 11.72 -3.65 0.85
CA MET A 289 11.66 -4.40 2.10
C MET A 289 13.08 -4.64 2.64
N PRO A 290 13.32 -4.42 3.93
CA PRO A 290 14.60 -4.74 4.54
C PRO A 290 14.93 -6.21 4.35
N GLN A 291 16.14 -6.52 3.94
CA GLN A 291 16.59 -7.90 3.72
C GLN A 291 16.38 -8.78 4.96
N GLY A 292 16.56 -8.21 6.16
CA GLY A 292 16.32 -8.92 7.43
C GLY A 292 14.89 -9.41 7.58
N MET A 293 13.89 -8.58 7.21
CA MET A 293 12.47 -8.97 7.29
C MET A 293 12.12 -10.04 6.25
N LEU A 294 12.72 -9.97 5.06
CA LEU A 294 12.55 -11.00 4.04
C LEU A 294 13.18 -12.32 4.47
N MET A 295 14.36 -12.28 5.11
CA MET A 295 15.00 -13.46 5.67
C MET A 295 14.16 -14.07 6.80
N GLU A 296 13.62 -13.27 7.72
CA GLU A 296 12.72 -13.77 8.77
C GLU A 296 11.46 -14.42 8.18
N ALA A 297 10.85 -13.79 7.18
CA ALA A 297 9.69 -14.33 6.48
C ALA A 297 10.02 -15.68 5.80
N LYS A 298 11.17 -15.76 5.12
CA LYS A 298 11.64 -16.99 4.50
C LYS A 298 11.90 -18.09 5.53
N GLN A 299 12.54 -17.78 6.64
CA GLN A 299 12.79 -18.72 7.73
C GLN A 299 11.49 -19.22 8.36
N ILE A 300 10.49 -18.35 8.56
CA ILE A 300 9.17 -18.76 9.04
C ILE A 300 8.49 -19.69 8.03
N SER A 301 8.59 -19.41 6.73
CA SER A 301 8.06 -20.26 5.68
C SER A 301 8.72 -21.64 5.66
N GLU A 302 10.04 -21.69 5.78
CA GLU A 302 10.82 -22.95 5.85
C GLU A 302 10.49 -23.78 7.10
N LEU A 303 10.35 -23.10 8.26
CA LEU A 303 9.99 -23.75 9.52
C LEU A 303 8.57 -24.34 9.51
N THR A 304 7.61 -23.56 9.04
CA THR A 304 6.18 -23.92 9.12
C THR A 304 5.70 -24.73 7.93
N GLY A 305 6.43 -24.70 6.81
CA GLY A 305 5.97 -25.23 5.52
C GLY A 305 4.85 -24.40 4.89
N ILE A 306 4.57 -23.21 5.44
CA ILE A 306 3.55 -22.31 4.89
C ILE A 306 4.24 -21.32 3.96
N ASP A 307 3.88 -21.30 2.68
CA ASP A 307 4.33 -20.25 1.75
C ASP A 307 3.66 -18.93 2.14
N LEU A 308 4.45 -17.98 2.61
CA LEU A 308 4.01 -16.62 2.89
C LEU A 308 3.91 -15.77 1.61
N GLY A 309 4.15 -16.36 0.44
CA GLY A 309 3.93 -15.75 -0.86
C GLY A 309 2.44 -15.49 -1.08
N ASN A 310 2.06 -14.24 -1.27
CA ASN A 310 0.66 -13.80 -1.46
C ASN A 310 0.14 -14.13 -2.87
N ARG A 311 0.22 -15.40 -3.29
CA ARG A 311 -0.41 -15.84 -4.53
C ARG A 311 -1.81 -16.36 -4.22
N TYR A 312 -2.80 -15.72 -4.78
CA TYR A 312 -4.20 -16.11 -4.59
C TYR A 312 -5.04 -15.80 -5.81
N PHE A 313 -6.10 -16.57 -5.98
CA PHE A 313 -7.19 -16.24 -6.88
C PHE A 313 -8.31 -15.58 -6.07
N LEU A 314 -8.84 -14.47 -6.58
CA LEU A 314 -10.04 -13.84 -6.07
C LEU A 314 -11.24 -14.42 -6.85
N VAL A 315 -12.12 -15.11 -6.18
CA VAL A 315 -13.34 -15.66 -6.75
C VAL A 315 -14.52 -14.76 -6.40
N LEU A 316 -15.27 -14.33 -7.41
CA LEU A 316 -16.45 -13.48 -7.25
C LEU A 316 -17.70 -14.25 -7.65
N ALA A 317 -18.74 -14.16 -6.84
CA ALA A 317 -20.02 -14.83 -7.05
C ALA A 317 -21.19 -13.93 -6.64
N GLU A 318 -22.41 -14.29 -7.01
CA GLU A 318 -23.61 -13.55 -6.61
C GLU A 318 -24.08 -13.92 -5.19
N ASN A 319 -23.80 -15.16 -4.77
CA ASN A 319 -24.13 -15.67 -3.43
C ASN A 319 -23.08 -16.67 -2.94
N ASP A 320 -23.18 -17.09 -1.67
CA ASP A 320 -22.28 -17.99 -1.00
C ASP A 320 -22.22 -19.39 -1.66
N ASP A 321 -23.33 -19.90 -2.16
CA ASP A 321 -23.37 -21.21 -2.81
C ASP A 321 -22.66 -21.21 -4.16
N GLU A 322 -22.91 -20.20 -4.96
CA GLU A 322 -22.21 -20.00 -6.24
C GLU A 322 -20.71 -19.79 -6.02
N LEU A 323 -20.31 -19.12 -4.92
CA LEU A 323 -18.92 -18.97 -4.55
C LEU A 323 -18.24 -20.32 -4.35
N LEU A 324 -18.85 -21.19 -3.54
CA LEU A 324 -18.34 -22.53 -3.27
C LEU A 324 -18.29 -23.41 -4.54
N GLU A 325 -19.28 -23.31 -5.42
CA GLU A 325 -19.30 -24.04 -6.70
C GLU A 325 -18.18 -23.57 -7.63
N LYS A 326 -17.98 -22.25 -7.78
CA LYS A 326 -16.89 -21.68 -8.59
C LYS A 326 -15.52 -22.05 -8.01
N GLU A 327 -15.35 -21.99 -6.68
CA GLU A 327 -14.13 -22.47 -6.03
C GLU A 327 -13.88 -23.94 -6.32
N THR A 328 -14.91 -24.79 -6.27
CA THR A 328 -14.81 -26.21 -6.55
C THR A 328 -14.29 -26.46 -7.97
N ILE A 329 -14.79 -25.74 -8.96
CA ILE A 329 -14.31 -25.86 -10.35
C ILE A 329 -12.84 -25.41 -10.45
N LEU A 330 -12.47 -24.30 -9.85
CA LEU A 330 -11.10 -23.82 -9.83
C LEU A 330 -10.14 -24.81 -9.15
N THR A 331 -10.55 -25.33 -7.99
CA THR A 331 -9.71 -26.25 -7.21
C THR A 331 -9.49 -27.59 -7.93
N GLN A 332 -10.48 -28.10 -8.68
CA GLN A 332 -10.31 -29.26 -9.54
C GLN A 332 -9.22 -29.04 -10.61
N GLN A 333 -9.17 -27.83 -11.19
CA GLN A 333 -8.13 -27.48 -12.18
C GLN A 333 -6.75 -27.40 -11.54
N LEU A 334 -6.65 -26.86 -10.30
CA LEU A 334 -5.41 -26.78 -9.55
C LEU A 334 -4.92 -28.16 -9.14
N GLU A 335 -5.82 -29.07 -8.74
CA GLU A 335 -5.51 -30.47 -8.45
C GLU A 335 -4.97 -31.22 -9.64
N ALA A 336 -5.58 -31.03 -10.81
CA ALA A 336 -5.13 -31.64 -12.06
C ALA A 336 -3.69 -31.20 -12.44
N GLN A 337 -3.27 -30.02 -11.99
CA GLN A 337 -1.91 -29.50 -12.20
C GLN A 337 -0.96 -29.77 -11.01
N ASN A 338 -1.40 -30.50 -9.99
CA ASN A 338 -0.66 -30.73 -8.74
C ASN A 338 -0.22 -29.44 -8.03
N ILE A 339 -1.00 -28.35 -8.14
CA ILE A 339 -0.74 -27.09 -7.46
C ILE A 339 -1.41 -27.16 -6.08
N PRO A 340 -0.65 -27.05 -4.97
CA PRO A 340 -1.23 -27.05 -3.64
C PRO A 340 -1.98 -25.74 -3.39
N TYR A 341 -3.16 -25.83 -2.80
CA TYR A 341 -4.04 -24.69 -2.58
C TYR A 341 -4.81 -24.82 -1.26
N ARG A 342 -5.40 -23.72 -0.83
CA ARG A 342 -6.33 -23.62 0.28
C ARG A 342 -7.55 -22.81 -0.13
N ALA A 343 -8.74 -23.41 -0.02
CA ALA A 343 -10.01 -22.82 -0.45
C ALA A 343 -11.14 -23.18 0.52
N LEU A 344 -12.20 -22.37 0.57
CA LEU A 344 -13.39 -22.65 1.40
C LEU A 344 -14.08 -23.94 0.96
N SER A 345 -14.09 -24.25 -0.33
CA SER A 345 -14.66 -25.47 -0.91
C SER A 345 -14.00 -26.75 -0.45
N GLN A 346 -12.77 -26.70 0.09
CA GLN A 346 -12.13 -27.86 0.73
C GLN A 346 -12.76 -28.21 2.09
N TRP A 347 -13.39 -27.25 2.73
CA TRP A 347 -13.95 -27.41 4.05
C TRP A 347 -15.48 -27.56 4.04
N LEU A 348 -16.18 -26.80 3.18
CA LEU A 348 -17.64 -26.81 3.10
C LEU A 348 -18.09 -26.94 1.64
N MET A 349 -19.01 -27.83 1.39
CA MET A 349 -19.69 -27.98 0.10
C MET A 349 -20.82 -26.95 -0.04
N SER A 350 -21.20 -26.58 -1.28
CA SER A 350 -22.44 -25.81 -1.52
C SER A 350 -23.67 -26.54 -1.01
N THR A 351 -24.75 -25.83 -0.74
CA THR A 351 -25.99 -26.43 -0.24
C THR A 351 -26.55 -27.51 -1.19
N ASN A 352 -26.44 -27.28 -2.49
CA ASN A 352 -26.83 -28.25 -3.52
C ASN A 352 -25.94 -29.51 -3.47
N GLN A 353 -24.64 -29.35 -3.34
CA GLN A 353 -23.72 -30.48 -3.23
C GLN A 353 -23.93 -31.28 -1.93
N GLN A 354 -24.21 -30.59 -0.81
CA GLN A 354 -24.55 -31.26 0.44
C GLN A 354 -25.81 -32.14 0.30
N GLN A 355 -26.88 -31.62 -0.34
CA GLN A 355 -28.10 -32.39 -0.58
C GLN A 355 -27.86 -33.57 -1.50
N GLN A 356 -27.14 -33.39 -2.60
CA GLN A 356 -26.79 -34.48 -3.51
C GLN A 356 -25.97 -35.56 -2.81
N PHE A 357 -24.98 -35.14 -2.00
CA PHE A 357 -24.17 -36.08 -1.21
C PHE A 357 -25.01 -36.90 -0.23
N ILE A 358 -25.92 -36.25 0.51
CA ILE A 358 -26.82 -36.91 1.45
C ILE A 358 -27.73 -37.88 0.72
N GLN A 359 -28.34 -37.49 -0.40
CA GLN A 359 -29.20 -38.38 -1.19
C GLN A 359 -28.44 -39.58 -1.76
N GLN A 360 -27.25 -39.36 -2.31
CA GLN A 360 -26.41 -40.44 -2.81
C GLN A 360 -25.97 -41.37 -1.68
N PHE A 361 -25.54 -40.80 -0.55
CA PHE A 361 -25.12 -41.55 0.61
C PHE A 361 -26.25 -42.45 1.15
N THR A 362 -27.42 -41.86 1.40
CA THR A 362 -28.58 -42.60 1.92
C THR A 362 -29.10 -43.68 0.96
N ALA A 363 -28.98 -43.43 -0.36
CA ALA A 363 -29.38 -44.40 -1.39
C ALA A 363 -28.36 -45.56 -1.57
N THR A 364 -27.07 -45.31 -1.28
CA THR A 364 -25.99 -46.27 -1.53
C THR A 364 -25.73 -47.16 -0.31
N VAL A 365 -25.97 -46.67 0.91
CA VAL A 365 -25.71 -47.42 2.14
C VAL A 365 -26.65 -48.64 2.25
N GLN A 366 -26.08 -49.82 2.33
CA GLN A 366 -26.81 -51.09 2.49
C GLN A 366 -26.63 -51.64 3.92
N PRO A 367 -27.53 -52.52 4.38
CA PRO A 367 -27.46 -53.14 5.72
C PRO A 367 -26.11 -53.79 6.02
N GLN A 368 -25.45 -54.34 5.04
CA GLN A 368 -24.10 -54.93 5.19
C GLN A 368 -22.99 -53.92 5.49
N ASP A 369 -23.13 -52.67 5.09
CA ASP A 369 -22.11 -51.64 5.27
C ASP A 369 -22.02 -51.15 6.72
N TYR A 370 -23.09 -51.36 7.51
CA TYR A 370 -23.12 -51.05 8.94
C TYR A 370 -23.14 -52.25 9.86
N ALA A 371 -22.81 -53.45 9.34
CA ALA A 371 -22.69 -54.65 10.15
C ALA A 371 -21.73 -54.47 11.33
N VAL A 372 -20.60 -53.75 11.13
CA VAL A 372 -19.64 -53.43 12.19
C VAL A 372 -20.26 -52.62 13.32
N LEU A 373 -21.24 -51.77 13.03
CA LEU A 373 -21.96 -50.96 14.04
C LEU A 373 -22.92 -51.86 14.85
N GLN A 374 -23.48 -52.87 14.21
CA GLN A 374 -24.30 -53.89 14.88
C GLN A 374 -23.46 -54.76 15.80
N ASP A 375 -22.26 -55.16 15.39
CA ASP A 375 -21.32 -55.96 16.17
C ASP A 375 -20.87 -55.25 17.46
N ILE A 376 -20.83 -53.91 17.47
CA ILE A 376 -20.54 -53.14 18.68
C ILE A 376 -21.82 -52.78 19.49
N GLY A 377 -22.96 -53.38 19.12
CA GLY A 377 -24.21 -53.29 19.88
C GLY A 377 -25.17 -52.16 19.52
N ILE A 378 -25.00 -51.50 18.35
CA ILE A 378 -25.94 -50.50 17.89
C ILE A 378 -27.08 -51.17 17.14
N PRO A 379 -28.38 -51.04 17.56
CA PRO A 379 -29.49 -51.66 16.91
C PRO A 379 -29.68 -51.14 15.46
N PRO A 380 -30.06 -52.05 14.52
CA PRO A 380 -30.30 -51.67 13.12
C PRO A 380 -31.33 -50.52 12.96
N GLU A 381 -32.38 -50.55 13.79
CA GLU A 381 -33.41 -49.52 13.79
C GLU A 381 -32.89 -48.11 14.14
N THR A 382 -31.93 -48.06 15.06
CA THR A 382 -31.26 -46.82 15.42
C THR A 382 -30.48 -46.23 14.25
N ILE A 383 -29.78 -47.09 13.49
CA ILE A 383 -29.01 -46.69 12.32
C ILE A 383 -29.94 -46.21 11.22
N GLN A 384 -31.04 -46.94 10.97
CA GLN A 384 -32.01 -46.56 9.97
C GLN A 384 -32.71 -45.22 10.30
N THR A 385 -33.09 -45.03 11.57
CA THR A 385 -33.65 -43.77 12.05
C THR A 385 -32.63 -42.63 11.89
N ALA A 386 -31.35 -42.84 12.12
CA ALA A 386 -30.33 -41.85 11.93
C ALA A 386 -30.10 -41.52 10.45
N LEU A 387 -30.21 -42.49 9.55
CA LEU A 387 -30.13 -42.23 8.09
C LEU A 387 -31.35 -41.46 7.57
N GLU A 388 -32.53 -41.80 8.05
CA GLU A 388 -33.75 -41.04 7.72
C GLU A 388 -33.69 -39.60 8.24
N ALA A 389 -33.23 -39.40 9.47
CA ALA A 389 -33.00 -38.08 10.04
C ALA A 389 -31.97 -37.27 9.24
N LEU A 390 -30.89 -37.92 8.78
CA LEU A 390 -29.88 -37.28 7.94
C LEU A 390 -30.51 -36.75 6.62
N GLY A 391 -31.42 -37.53 6.02
CA GLY A 391 -32.09 -37.15 4.77
C GLY A 391 -33.03 -35.92 4.91
N THR A 392 -33.49 -35.62 6.13
CA THR A 392 -34.42 -34.50 6.41
C THR A 392 -33.71 -33.24 6.94
N GLU A 393 -32.41 -33.31 7.24
CA GLU A 393 -31.69 -32.17 7.76
C GLU A 393 -31.42 -31.06 6.72
N THR A 394 -31.50 -29.82 7.18
CA THR A 394 -31.24 -28.63 6.34
C THR A 394 -29.72 -28.49 6.08
N PRO A 395 -29.31 -28.14 4.84
CA PRO A 395 -27.92 -27.87 4.54
C PRO A 395 -27.35 -26.72 5.38
N ILE A 396 -26.07 -26.79 5.66
CA ILE A 396 -25.36 -25.72 6.41
C ILE A 396 -24.92 -24.65 5.42
N SER A 397 -25.36 -23.39 5.63
CA SER A 397 -24.89 -22.26 4.84
C SER A 397 -23.48 -21.84 5.22
N LEU A 398 -22.72 -21.25 4.27
CA LEU A 398 -21.36 -20.78 4.50
C LEU A 398 -21.31 -19.76 5.64
N SER A 399 -22.24 -18.82 5.67
CA SER A 399 -22.31 -17.78 6.70
C SER A 399 -22.52 -18.35 8.10
N SER A 400 -23.39 -19.37 8.27
CA SER A 400 -23.59 -20.04 9.55
C SER A 400 -22.42 -20.92 9.96
N ALA A 401 -21.78 -21.57 8.99
CA ALA A 401 -20.58 -22.38 9.23
C ALA A 401 -19.39 -21.56 9.72
N LEU A 402 -19.16 -20.39 9.12
CA LEU A 402 -18.07 -19.47 9.50
C LEU A 402 -18.25 -18.87 10.90
N GLN A 403 -19.47 -18.76 11.41
CA GLN A 403 -19.74 -18.29 12.77
C GLN A 403 -19.40 -19.33 13.85
N GLN A 404 -19.30 -20.59 13.47
CA GLN A 404 -18.92 -21.66 14.41
C GLN A 404 -17.43 -21.60 14.72
N GLN A 405 -17.06 -22.12 15.89
CA GLN A 405 -15.68 -22.13 16.36
C GLN A 405 -14.70 -22.80 15.36
N ILE A 406 -15.14 -23.86 14.68
CA ILE A 406 -14.37 -24.57 13.64
C ILE A 406 -14.21 -23.70 12.38
N GLY A 407 -15.17 -22.82 12.08
CA GLY A 407 -15.17 -21.94 10.91
C GLY A 407 -14.17 -20.79 11.00
N GLN A 408 -13.76 -20.40 12.21
CA GLN A 408 -12.85 -19.26 12.40
C GLN A 408 -11.51 -19.40 11.65
N ALA A 409 -11.01 -20.63 11.50
CA ALA A 409 -9.79 -20.91 10.76
C ALA A 409 -9.91 -20.58 9.25
N TRP A 410 -11.12 -20.62 8.72
CA TRP A 410 -11.44 -20.43 7.31
C TRP A 410 -11.96 -19.01 7.00
N GLN A 411 -12.33 -18.26 8.03
CA GLN A 411 -12.88 -16.91 7.88
C GLN A 411 -11.98 -15.94 7.10
N THR A 412 -10.66 -16.19 7.12
CA THR A 412 -9.70 -15.35 6.37
C THR A 412 -9.74 -15.55 4.86
N LEU A 413 -10.37 -16.64 4.39
CA LEU A 413 -10.56 -16.89 2.97
C LEU A 413 -11.89 -16.32 2.45
N TYR A 414 -12.80 -15.92 3.33
CA TYR A 414 -14.07 -15.29 2.97
C TYR A 414 -13.99 -13.78 3.16
N LEU A 415 -14.13 -13.02 2.08
CA LEU A 415 -14.04 -11.56 2.09
C LEU A 415 -15.41 -10.88 2.26
N GLY A 416 -16.49 -11.66 2.17
CA GLY A 416 -17.85 -11.13 2.24
C GLY A 416 -18.25 -10.31 1.00
N HIS A 417 -19.08 -9.30 1.20
CA HIS A 417 -19.53 -8.41 0.12
C HIS A 417 -18.47 -7.35 -0.21
N LEU A 418 -17.58 -7.66 -1.14
CA LEU A 418 -16.51 -6.76 -1.59
C LEU A 418 -17.03 -5.75 -2.64
N VAL A 419 -17.99 -6.16 -3.45
CA VAL A 419 -18.64 -5.36 -4.49
C VAL A 419 -20.14 -5.40 -4.24
N PRO A 420 -20.90 -4.31 -4.47
CA PRO A 420 -22.35 -4.33 -4.32
C PRO A 420 -22.98 -5.49 -5.10
N GLY A 421 -23.73 -6.34 -4.40
CA GLY A 421 -24.42 -7.51 -4.98
C GLY A 421 -23.52 -8.71 -5.28
N LYS A 422 -22.23 -8.71 -4.86
CA LYS A 422 -21.35 -9.87 -5.05
C LYS A 422 -20.61 -10.23 -3.78
N VAL A 423 -20.50 -11.52 -3.52
CA VAL A 423 -19.63 -12.08 -2.48
C VAL A 423 -18.29 -12.49 -3.07
N ALA A 424 -17.25 -12.45 -2.25
CA ALA A 424 -15.89 -12.76 -2.65
C ALA A 424 -15.23 -13.76 -1.71
N GLY A 425 -14.46 -14.67 -2.28
CA GLY A 425 -13.59 -15.60 -1.58
C GLY A 425 -12.18 -15.62 -2.17
N ILE A 426 -11.24 -16.16 -1.39
CA ILE A 426 -9.84 -16.30 -1.77
C ILE A 426 -9.48 -17.77 -1.86
N VAL A 427 -8.97 -18.20 -3.00
CA VAL A 427 -8.25 -19.46 -3.15
C VAL A 427 -6.76 -19.14 -3.09
N GLN A 428 -6.13 -19.51 -1.99
CA GLN A 428 -4.72 -19.28 -1.73
C GLN A 428 -3.89 -20.42 -2.33
N ILE A 429 -2.84 -20.10 -3.09
CA ILE A 429 -1.82 -21.05 -3.53
C ILE A 429 -0.82 -21.20 -2.38
N VAL A 430 -0.52 -22.43 -2.00
CA VAL A 430 0.36 -22.74 -0.86
C VAL A 430 1.75 -23.15 -1.32
#